data_3392f2165e18e30dc187350c36e1814f
#
_entry.id   3392f2165e18e30dc187350c36e1814f
#
_cell.length_a   1.000
_cell.length_b   1.000
_cell.length_c   1.000
_cell.angle_alpha   90.00
_cell.angle_beta   90.00
_cell.angle_gamma   90.00
#
_symmetry.space_group_name_H-M   'P 1'
#
loop_
_entity.id
_entity.type
_entity.pdbx_description
1 polymer ?
#
loop_
_entity_poly.entity_id
_entity_poly.type
_entity_poly.pdbx_seq_one_letter_code
_entity_poly.pdbx_strand_id
1 'polypeptide(L)'
;MARPSFDETFMEICRTMARRTTCPRRAVGAVIAKENHILTTGYNGAPKGFPHPVDVGCIREELGIPSGEYSDVCPCLHAEQNAIVQAALFGVSVKDGTLYCTTQPCMSCARMVINAGIRKIVFEQAYADPLSIGLLTTAGVELYQWDATARKASRLQKANTFEQAQDLFKKNYLLKLTKPRPRAKPELAKSK
;
A
#
# COMPACT_ATOMS: atom_id res chain seq x y z
N MET A 1 -19.08 -24.50 15.39
CA MET A 1 -17.94 -23.64 14.99
C MET A 1 -18.33 -22.18 15.23
N ALA A 2 -17.45 -21.38 15.81
CA ALA A 2 -17.72 -19.95 15.96
C ALA A 2 -17.70 -19.28 14.57
N ARG A 3 -18.61 -18.32 14.35
CA ARG A 3 -18.68 -17.53 13.12
C ARG A 3 -17.39 -16.68 13.00
N PRO A 4 -16.69 -16.67 11.85
CA PRO A 4 -15.53 -15.83 11.66
C PRO A 4 -15.87 -14.34 11.75
N SER A 5 -14.95 -13.52 12.23
CA SER A 5 -15.08 -12.06 12.20
C SER A 5 -14.97 -11.53 10.75
N PHE A 6 -15.42 -10.30 10.50
CA PHE A 6 -15.24 -9.68 9.20
C PHE A 6 -13.76 -9.48 8.85
N ASP A 7 -12.93 -9.07 9.82
CA ASP A 7 -11.49 -8.93 9.60
C ASP A 7 -10.88 -10.27 9.17
N GLU A 8 -11.26 -11.38 9.81
CA GLU A 8 -10.82 -12.71 9.43
C GLU A 8 -11.26 -13.07 8.02
N THR A 9 -12.55 -12.88 7.71
CA THR A 9 -13.11 -13.19 6.39
C THR A 9 -12.40 -12.40 5.30
N PHE A 10 -12.15 -11.10 5.52
CA PHE A 10 -11.47 -10.27 4.53
C PHE A 10 -10.00 -10.64 4.37
N MET A 11 -9.31 -11.03 5.44
CA MET A 11 -7.94 -11.54 5.35
C MET A 11 -7.86 -12.88 4.60
N GLU A 12 -8.83 -13.76 4.76
CA GLU A 12 -8.94 -15.00 3.96
C GLU A 12 -9.13 -14.70 2.47
N ILE A 13 -9.98 -13.72 2.16
CA ILE A 13 -10.17 -13.27 0.77
C ILE A 13 -8.89 -12.65 0.23
N CYS A 14 -8.15 -11.86 1.01
CA CYS A 14 -6.83 -11.35 0.60
C CYS A 14 -5.87 -12.48 0.23
N ARG A 15 -5.80 -13.55 1.04
CA ARG A 15 -4.96 -14.73 0.73
C ARG A 15 -5.44 -15.46 -0.54
N THR A 16 -6.74 -15.54 -0.74
CA THR A 16 -7.32 -16.11 -1.97
C THR A 16 -6.95 -15.28 -3.18
N MET A 17 -7.06 -13.96 -3.10
CA MET A 17 -6.65 -13.04 -4.15
C MET A 17 -5.14 -13.12 -4.43
N ALA A 18 -4.31 -13.27 -3.41
CA ALA A 18 -2.87 -13.43 -3.56
C ALA A 18 -2.47 -14.61 -4.46
N ARG A 19 -3.29 -15.68 -4.49
CA ARG A 19 -3.06 -16.86 -5.38
C ARG A 19 -3.19 -16.52 -6.87
N ARG A 20 -3.76 -15.37 -7.22
CA ARG A 20 -3.88 -14.87 -8.60
C ARG A 20 -2.66 -14.11 -9.07
N THR A 21 -1.67 -13.91 -8.20
CA THR A 21 -0.45 -13.16 -8.56
C THR A 21 0.20 -13.68 -9.85
N THR A 22 0.74 -12.76 -10.63
CA THR A 22 1.60 -13.09 -11.78
C THR A 22 3.05 -12.73 -11.52
N CYS A 23 3.41 -12.43 -10.26
CA CYS A 23 4.76 -12.13 -9.82
C CYS A 23 5.42 -13.40 -9.25
N PRO A 24 6.58 -13.85 -9.77
CA PRO A 24 7.26 -15.04 -9.24
C PRO A 24 7.88 -14.80 -7.85
N ARG A 25 8.10 -13.55 -7.47
CA ARG A 25 8.83 -13.20 -6.22
C ARG A 25 7.94 -13.10 -4.99
N ARG A 26 6.70 -12.61 -5.13
CA ARG A 26 5.76 -12.41 -4.02
C ARG A 26 4.33 -12.59 -4.47
N ALA A 27 3.53 -13.19 -3.62
CA ALA A 27 2.09 -13.28 -3.77
C ALA A 27 1.44 -12.34 -2.75
N VAL A 28 0.84 -11.25 -3.24
CA VAL A 28 0.15 -10.26 -2.43
C VAL A 28 -1.29 -10.11 -2.89
N GLY A 29 -2.21 -10.11 -1.94
CA GLY A 29 -3.63 -9.85 -2.18
C GLY A 29 -4.14 -8.72 -1.30
N ALA A 30 -5.09 -7.97 -1.82
CA ALA A 30 -5.72 -6.86 -1.15
C ALA A 30 -7.24 -6.88 -1.30
N VAL A 31 -7.93 -6.39 -0.30
CA VAL A 31 -9.38 -6.15 -0.27
C VAL A 31 -9.61 -4.75 0.29
N ILE A 32 -10.45 -3.96 -0.35
CA ILE A 32 -10.97 -2.73 0.26
C ILE A 32 -12.41 -2.98 0.63
N ALA A 33 -12.74 -2.77 1.90
CA ALA A 33 -14.09 -2.96 2.42
C ALA A 33 -14.56 -1.71 3.18
N LYS A 34 -15.87 -1.49 3.21
CA LYS A 34 -16.53 -0.46 4.00
C LYS A 34 -17.84 -0.99 4.54
N GLU A 35 -18.13 -0.73 5.83
CA GLU A 35 -19.37 -1.15 6.47
C GLU A 35 -19.65 -2.66 6.28
N ASN A 36 -18.59 -3.46 6.42
CA ASN A 36 -18.63 -4.93 6.24
C ASN A 36 -18.93 -5.41 4.80
N HIS A 37 -18.91 -4.53 3.81
CA HIS A 37 -19.06 -4.88 2.40
C HIS A 37 -17.75 -4.73 1.65
N ILE A 38 -17.44 -5.68 0.79
CA ILE A 38 -16.29 -5.60 -0.12
C ILE A 38 -16.62 -4.60 -1.23
N LEU A 39 -15.78 -3.59 -1.38
CA LEU A 39 -15.88 -2.62 -2.47
C LEU A 39 -15.08 -3.06 -3.70
N THR A 40 -13.85 -3.53 -3.45
CA THR A 40 -12.93 -3.95 -4.52
C THR A 40 -11.87 -4.88 -3.97
N THR A 41 -11.22 -5.60 -4.88
CA THR A 41 -10.11 -6.50 -4.58
C THR A 41 -8.93 -6.21 -5.50
N GLY A 42 -7.75 -6.68 -5.12
CA GLY A 42 -6.56 -6.60 -5.94
C GLY A 42 -5.56 -7.71 -5.64
N TYR A 43 -4.71 -7.99 -6.60
CA TYR A 43 -3.53 -8.83 -6.45
C TYR A 43 -2.38 -8.20 -7.25
N ASN A 44 -1.15 -8.51 -6.87
CA ASN A 44 0.00 -7.97 -7.59
C ASN A 44 0.23 -8.71 -8.91
N GLY A 45 0.46 -7.95 -9.98
CA GLY A 45 0.62 -8.53 -11.30
C GLY A 45 0.87 -7.50 -12.40
N ALA A 46 1.18 -8.00 -13.59
CA ALA A 46 1.40 -7.18 -14.76
C ALA A 46 0.16 -6.35 -15.14
N PRO A 47 0.34 -5.17 -15.75
CA PRO A 47 -0.75 -4.39 -16.31
C PRO A 47 -1.50 -5.18 -17.37
N LYS A 48 -2.76 -4.82 -17.58
CA LYS A 48 -3.60 -5.45 -18.62
C LYS A 48 -2.92 -5.33 -20.00
N GLY A 49 -2.78 -6.46 -20.67
CA GLY A 49 -2.16 -6.53 -22.01
C GLY A 49 -0.64 -6.70 -21.99
N PHE A 50 0.00 -6.68 -20.82
CA PHE A 50 1.41 -6.99 -20.68
C PHE A 50 1.66 -8.48 -20.41
N PRO A 51 2.79 -9.05 -20.88
CA PRO A 51 3.19 -10.40 -20.52
C PRO A 51 3.32 -10.56 -19.00
N HIS A 52 2.95 -11.72 -18.48
CA HIS A 52 3.06 -11.99 -17.06
C HIS A 52 4.49 -12.41 -16.69
N PRO A 53 5.10 -11.84 -15.63
CA PRO A 53 6.47 -12.22 -15.22
C PRO A 53 6.65 -13.70 -14.89
N VAL A 54 5.59 -14.41 -14.51
CA VAL A 54 5.64 -15.87 -14.34
C VAL A 54 5.89 -16.62 -15.65
N ASP A 55 5.57 -16.02 -16.80
CA ASP A 55 5.71 -16.64 -18.12
C ASP A 55 7.00 -16.20 -18.84
N VAL A 56 7.43 -14.93 -18.62
CA VAL A 56 8.54 -14.31 -19.38
C VAL A 56 9.77 -14.00 -18.52
N GLY A 57 9.74 -14.25 -17.22
CA GLY A 57 10.81 -13.92 -16.29
C GLY A 57 10.58 -12.58 -15.56
N CYS A 58 11.33 -12.38 -14.49
CA CYS A 58 11.26 -11.18 -13.67
C CYS A 58 12.49 -10.29 -13.93
N ILE A 59 12.29 -9.12 -14.50
CA ILE A 59 13.38 -8.16 -14.80
C ILE A 59 14.23 -7.82 -13.56
N ARG A 60 13.62 -7.79 -12.36
CA ARG A 60 14.38 -7.52 -11.13
C ARG A 60 15.25 -8.69 -10.70
N GLU A 61 14.87 -9.93 -11.03
CA GLU A 61 15.73 -11.12 -10.83
C GLU A 61 16.87 -11.14 -11.82
N GLU A 62 16.58 -10.83 -13.10
CA GLU A 62 17.61 -10.76 -14.15
C GLU A 62 18.66 -9.68 -13.85
N LEU A 63 18.26 -8.57 -13.23
CA LEU A 63 19.15 -7.49 -12.81
C LEU A 63 19.78 -7.73 -11.42
N GLY A 64 19.52 -8.86 -10.76
CA GLY A 64 20.05 -9.16 -9.43
C GLY A 64 19.56 -8.22 -8.33
N ILE A 65 18.40 -7.55 -8.51
CA ILE A 65 17.87 -6.56 -7.57
C ILE A 65 17.24 -7.25 -6.36
N PRO A 66 17.68 -6.92 -5.13
CA PRO A 66 17.12 -7.49 -3.90
C PRO A 66 15.64 -7.21 -3.73
N SER A 67 14.97 -8.02 -2.88
CA SER A 67 13.56 -7.77 -2.53
C SER A 67 13.43 -6.46 -1.74
N GLY A 68 12.47 -5.61 -2.13
CA GLY A 68 12.23 -4.32 -1.49
C GLY A 68 12.90 -3.13 -2.17
N GLU A 69 13.93 -3.37 -3.02
CA GLU A 69 14.67 -2.32 -3.71
C GLU A 69 14.15 -2.13 -5.14
N TYR A 70 14.28 -0.90 -5.66
CA TYR A 70 13.97 -0.51 -7.03
C TYR A 70 12.64 -1.09 -7.55
N SER A 71 11.58 -0.93 -6.75
CA SER A 71 10.22 -1.42 -7.13
C SER A 71 9.72 -0.80 -8.43
N ASP A 72 10.20 0.40 -8.77
CA ASP A 72 9.79 1.17 -9.96
C ASP A 72 10.29 0.56 -11.27
N VAL A 73 11.33 -0.30 -11.21
CA VAL A 73 11.80 -1.07 -12.39
C VAL A 73 10.82 -2.19 -12.75
N CYS A 74 10.01 -2.65 -11.80
CA CYS A 74 9.04 -3.70 -12.04
C CYS A 74 7.80 -3.15 -12.75
N PRO A 75 7.39 -3.73 -13.91
CA PRO A 75 6.17 -3.29 -14.59
C PRO A 75 4.90 -3.66 -13.82
N CYS A 76 4.98 -4.55 -12.83
CA CYS A 76 3.81 -5.01 -12.08
C CYS A 76 3.28 -3.95 -11.12
N LEU A 77 1.96 -3.82 -11.09
CA LEU A 77 1.27 -3.10 -10.02
C LEU A 77 1.24 -3.94 -8.73
N HIS A 78 1.23 -3.25 -7.61
CA HIS A 78 0.99 -3.88 -6.32
C HIS A 78 -0.50 -4.18 -6.11
N ALA A 79 -0.83 -5.08 -5.20
CA ALA A 79 -2.21 -5.49 -4.94
C ALA A 79 -3.09 -4.31 -4.50
N GLU A 80 -2.56 -3.43 -3.66
CA GLU A 80 -3.22 -2.23 -3.16
C GLU A 80 -3.50 -1.23 -4.30
N GLN A 81 -2.53 -1.05 -5.20
CA GLN A 81 -2.67 -0.20 -6.40
C GLN A 81 -3.77 -0.75 -7.29
N ASN A 82 -3.76 -2.06 -7.58
CA ASN A 82 -4.79 -2.69 -8.40
C ASN A 82 -6.18 -2.56 -7.77
N ALA A 83 -6.31 -2.71 -6.45
CA ALA A 83 -7.58 -2.52 -5.75
C ALA A 83 -8.11 -1.08 -5.92
N ILE A 84 -7.26 -0.06 -5.78
CA ILE A 84 -7.64 1.35 -5.94
C ILE A 84 -7.96 1.66 -7.41
N VAL A 85 -7.14 1.18 -8.34
CA VAL A 85 -7.37 1.39 -9.79
C VAL A 85 -8.67 0.71 -10.24
N GLN A 86 -8.95 -0.49 -9.76
CA GLN A 86 -10.20 -1.19 -10.04
C GLN A 86 -11.41 -0.41 -9.52
N ALA A 87 -11.32 0.13 -8.30
CA ALA A 87 -12.38 0.98 -7.76
C ALA A 87 -12.63 2.20 -8.65
N ALA A 88 -11.56 2.87 -9.09
CA ALA A 88 -11.66 4.02 -9.99
C ALA A 88 -12.28 3.63 -11.34
N LEU A 89 -11.91 2.48 -11.91
CA LEU A 89 -12.43 1.99 -13.18
C LEU A 89 -13.96 1.74 -13.14
N PHE A 90 -14.45 1.24 -12.01
CA PHE A 90 -15.87 0.94 -11.82
C PHE A 90 -16.67 2.06 -11.12
N GLY A 91 -16.06 3.21 -10.86
CA GLY A 91 -16.73 4.34 -10.21
C GLY A 91 -17.10 4.09 -8.74
N VAL A 92 -16.38 3.19 -8.06
CA VAL A 92 -16.63 2.85 -6.67
C VAL A 92 -15.77 3.71 -5.75
N SER A 93 -16.41 4.46 -4.84
CA SER A 93 -15.69 5.25 -3.85
C SER A 93 -15.15 4.36 -2.74
N VAL A 94 -13.84 4.42 -2.51
CA VAL A 94 -13.15 3.73 -1.40
C VAL A 94 -12.90 4.64 -0.19
N LYS A 95 -13.40 5.88 -0.25
CA LYS A 95 -13.25 6.86 0.82
C LYS A 95 -13.82 6.33 2.15
N ASP A 96 -13.06 6.53 3.22
CA ASP A 96 -13.34 6.06 4.58
C ASP A 96 -13.43 4.52 4.71
N GLY A 97 -12.95 3.80 3.70
CA GLY A 97 -12.84 2.34 3.72
C GLY A 97 -11.66 1.83 4.55
N THR A 98 -11.63 0.51 4.72
CA THR A 98 -10.53 -0.25 5.30
C THR A 98 -9.85 -1.05 4.21
N LEU A 99 -8.53 -0.91 4.09
CA LEU A 99 -7.70 -1.77 3.24
C LEU A 99 -7.21 -2.96 4.07
N TYR A 100 -7.50 -4.15 3.60
CA TYR A 100 -6.91 -5.40 4.07
C TYR A 100 -5.87 -5.85 3.04
N CYS A 101 -4.70 -6.30 3.49
CA CYS A 101 -3.67 -6.84 2.59
C CYS A 101 -2.78 -7.87 3.29
N THR A 102 -2.27 -8.81 2.51
CA THR A 102 -1.39 -9.87 3.05
C THR A 102 -0.01 -9.34 3.45
N THR A 103 0.39 -8.16 2.93
CA THR A 103 1.69 -7.53 3.23
C THR A 103 1.48 -6.05 3.50
N GLN A 104 2.26 -5.49 4.43
CA GLN A 104 2.28 -4.06 4.73
C GLN A 104 2.50 -3.23 3.45
N PRO A 105 1.70 -2.18 3.18
CA PRO A 105 1.88 -1.31 2.03
C PRO A 105 3.25 -0.62 2.02
N CYS A 106 3.91 -0.62 0.87
CA CYS A 106 5.14 0.14 0.65
C CYS A 106 4.84 1.65 0.51
N MET A 107 5.90 2.47 0.41
CA MET A 107 5.79 3.92 0.29
C MET A 107 4.88 4.37 -0.88
N SER A 108 4.99 3.74 -2.04
CA SER A 108 4.16 4.08 -3.22
C SER A 108 2.69 3.79 -2.97
N CYS A 109 2.37 2.63 -2.38
CA CYS A 109 1.00 2.25 -2.01
C CYS A 109 0.45 3.14 -0.90
N ALA A 110 1.28 3.48 0.11
CA ALA A 110 0.88 4.36 1.20
C ALA A 110 0.39 5.74 0.70
N ARG A 111 1.09 6.33 -0.27
CA ARG A 111 0.67 7.60 -0.90
C ARG A 111 -0.69 7.48 -1.59
N MET A 112 -0.92 6.40 -2.33
CA MET A 112 -2.20 6.16 -3.00
C MET A 112 -3.34 5.94 -2.00
N VAL A 113 -3.10 5.13 -0.96
CA VAL A 113 -4.07 4.85 0.12
C VAL A 113 -4.53 6.13 0.81
N ILE A 114 -3.58 7.03 1.15
CA ILE A 114 -3.88 8.32 1.78
C ILE A 114 -4.76 9.17 0.84
N ASN A 115 -4.36 9.31 -0.43
CA ASN A 115 -5.08 10.14 -1.40
C ASN A 115 -6.45 9.56 -1.80
N ALA A 116 -6.60 8.23 -1.74
CA ALA A 116 -7.89 7.56 -1.93
C ALA A 116 -8.83 7.74 -0.73
N GLY A 117 -8.36 8.33 0.37
CA GLY A 117 -9.16 8.61 1.57
C GLY A 117 -9.42 7.38 2.44
N ILE A 118 -8.64 6.31 2.29
CA ILE A 118 -8.71 5.12 3.15
C ILE A 118 -8.22 5.48 4.55
N ARG A 119 -8.94 5.05 5.60
CA ARG A 119 -8.70 5.44 7.00
C ARG A 119 -8.07 4.37 7.86
N LYS A 120 -8.21 3.12 7.48
CA LYS A 120 -7.69 1.97 8.23
C LYS A 120 -7.00 1.00 7.31
N ILE A 121 -5.91 0.41 7.78
CA ILE A 121 -5.20 -0.68 7.11
C ILE A 121 -5.05 -1.84 8.09
N VAL A 122 -5.37 -3.04 7.63
CA VAL A 122 -5.11 -4.30 8.32
C VAL A 122 -4.17 -5.11 7.43
N PHE A 123 -2.97 -5.43 7.90
CA PHE A 123 -1.99 -6.20 7.15
C PHE A 123 -1.46 -7.39 7.97
N GLU A 124 -1.06 -8.46 7.29
CA GLU A 124 -0.59 -9.67 7.94
C GLU A 124 0.94 -9.65 8.11
N GLN A 125 1.68 -9.57 7.02
CA GLN A 125 3.13 -9.61 7.04
C GLN A 125 3.73 -8.20 7.09
N ALA A 126 4.65 -7.98 8.01
CA ALA A 126 5.42 -6.75 8.04
C ALA A 126 6.32 -6.66 6.79
N TYR A 127 6.54 -5.44 6.32
CA TYR A 127 7.46 -5.11 5.26
C TYR A 127 8.53 -4.15 5.79
N ALA A 128 9.77 -4.32 5.36
CA ALA A 128 10.89 -3.53 5.86
C ALA A 128 10.90 -2.11 5.26
N ASP A 129 9.80 -1.38 5.41
CA ASP A 129 9.65 0.02 4.98
C ASP A 129 9.07 0.86 6.13
N PRO A 130 9.91 1.28 7.08
CA PRO A 130 9.46 2.11 8.21
C PRO A 130 8.95 3.48 7.76
N LEU A 131 9.37 3.99 6.61
CA LEU A 131 8.95 5.28 6.09
C LEU A 131 7.48 5.26 5.66
N SER A 132 7.00 4.14 5.10
CA SER A 132 5.58 4.01 4.74
C SER A 132 4.67 4.06 5.97
N ILE A 133 5.07 3.42 7.07
CA ILE A 133 4.37 3.48 8.35
C ILE A 133 4.34 4.93 8.89
N GLY A 134 5.49 5.61 8.87
CA GLY A 134 5.58 7.01 9.30
C GLY A 134 4.66 7.93 8.49
N LEU A 135 4.62 7.75 7.16
CA LEU A 135 3.74 8.52 6.28
C LEU A 135 2.26 8.28 6.60
N LEU A 136 1.85 7.01 6.65
CA LEU A 136 0.46 6.62 6.91
C LEU A 136 -0.06 7.16 8.24
N THR A 137 0.75 7.03 9.29
CA THR A 137 0.35 7.50 10.63
C THR A 137 0.36 9.01 10.77
N THR A 138 1.29 9.71 10.12
CA THR A 138 1.29 11.17 10.05
C THR A 138 0.04 11.70 9.32
N ALA A 139 -0.46 10.95 8.33
CA ALA A 139 -1.70 11.24 7.64
C ALA A 139 -2.97 10.81 8.40
N GLY A 140 -2.83 10.24 9.59
CA GLY A 140 -3.96 9.82 10.44
C GLY A 140 -4.60 8.49 10.02
N VAL A 141 -3.89 7.65 9.23
CA VAL A 141 -4.36 6.31 8.88
C VAL A 141 -4.08 5.36 10.04
N GLU A 142 -5.08 4.61 10.47
CA GLU A 142 -4.97 3.61 11.52
C GLU A 142 -4.36 2.31 10.98
N LEU A 143 -3.34 1.79 11.64
CA LEU A 143 -2.64 0.58 11.25
C LEU A 143 -2.88 -0.55 12.25
N TYR A 144 -3.24 -1.71 11.71
CA TYR A 144 -3.45 -2.94 12.47
C TYR A 144 -2.65 -4.07 11.84
N GLN A 145 -2.01 -4.87 12.68
CA GLN A 145 -1.39 -6.12 12.25
C GLN A 145 -2.32 -7.29 12.55
N TRP A 146 -2.54 -8.12 11.55
CA TRP A 146 -3.31 -9.34 11.65
C TRP A 146 -2.44 -10.48 12.17
N ASP A 147 -2.88 -11.14 13.23
CA ASP A 147 -2.32 -12.40 13.71
C ASP A 147 -3.20 -13.56 13.25
N ALA A 148 -2.67 -14.38 12.35
CA ALA A 148 -3.40 -15.53 11.79
C ALA A 148 -3.66 -16.63 12.83
N THR A 149 -2.79 -16.78 13.83
CA THR A 149 -2.92 -17.78 14.90
C THR A 149 -3.97 -17.35 15.91
N ALA A 150 -3.89 -16.11 16.37
CA ALA A 150 -4.86 -15.52 17.27
C ALA A 150 -6.20 -15.15 16.58
N ARG A 151 -6.24 -15.17 15.24
CA ARG A 151 -7.38 -14.76 14.41
C ARG A 151 -7.90 -13.38 14.77
N LYS A 152 -6.98 -12.44 14.97
CA LYS A 152 -7.28 -11.09 15.48
C LYS A 152 -6.38 -10.03 14.88
N ALA A 153 -6.96 -8.86 14.58
CA ALA A 153 -6.24 -7.66 14.25
C ALA A 153 -5.89 -6.88 15.55
N SER A 154 -4.63 -6.56 15.73
CA SER A 154 -4.17 -5.73 16.85
C SER A 154 -3.63 -4.42 16.32
N ARG A 155 -4.01 -3.30 16.96
CA ARG A 155 -3.50 -1.98 16.58
C ARG A 155 -1.98 -1.98 16.71
N LEU A 156 -1.31 -1.50 15.68
CA LEU A 156 0.13 -1.38 15.71
C LEU A 156 0.49 -0.37 16.81
N GLN A 157 1.07 -0.88 17.90
CA GLN A 157 1.55 -0.02 18.97
C GLN A 157 2.79 0.72 18.46
N LYS A 158 2.97 1.96 18.91
CA LYS A 158 4.14 2.78 18.61
C LYS A 158 5.41 2.03 19.07
N ALA A 159 6.06 1.33 18.16
CA ALA A 159 7.40 0.81 18.39
C ALA A 159 8.42 1.93 18.17
N ASN A 160 9.62 1.83 18.75
CA ASN A 160 10.69 2.85 18.59
C ASN A 160 10.99 3.19 17.12
N THR A 161 10.87 2.24 16.21
CA THR A 161 10.97 2.44 14.74
C THR A 161 9.86 3.32 14.18
N PHE A 162 8.70 3.34 14.82
CA PHE A 162 7.54 4.13 14.44
C PHE A 162 7.73 5.61 14.83
N GLU A 163 8.22 5.88 16.03
CA GLU A 163 8.55 7.24 16.47
C GLU A 163 9.69 7.81 15.64
N GLN A 164 10.73 7.02 15.37
CA GLN A 164 11.83 7.42 14.49
C GLN A 164 11.34 7.75 13.07
N ALA A 165 10.43 6.95 12.49
CA ALA A 165 9.89 7.24 11.18
C ALA A 165 8.99 8.48 11.18
N GLN A 166 8.16 8.68 12.22
CA GLN A 166 7.37 9.91 12.40
C GLN A 166 8.27 11.14 12.58
N ASP A 167 9.31 11.02 13.39
CA ASP A 167 10.25 12.13 13.63
C ASP A 167 11.03 12.47 12.35
N LEU A 168 11.41 11.48 11.56
CA LEU A 168 12.04 11.69 10.28
C LEU A 168 11.10 12.44 9.30
N PHE A 169 9.82 12.08 9.27
CA PHE A 169 8.82 12.80 8.47
C PHE A 169 8.56 14.21 9.00
N LYS A 170 8.35 14.37 10.30
CA LYS A 170 8.19 15.68 10.93
C LYS A 170 9.40 16.58 10.65
N LYS A 171 10.61 16.08 10.89
CA LYS A 171 11.86 16.83 10.70
C LYS A 171 12.10 17.20 9.24
N ASN A 172 11.82 16.31 8.29
CA ASN A 172 12.18 16.53 6.88
C ASN A 172 11.06 17.18 6.06
N TYR A 173 9.79 16.99 6.43
CA TYR A 173 8.66 17.48 5.64
C TYR A 173 7.82 18.51 6.38
N LEU A 174 7.36 18.26 7.61
CA LEU A 174 6.47 19.18 8.30
C LEU A 174 7.18 20.45 8.78
N LEU A 175 8.41 20.36 9.30
CA LEU A 175 9.19 21.54 9.68
C LEU A 175 9.61 22.41 8.49
N LYS A 176 9.68 21.83 7.28
CA LYS A 176 9.97 22.58 6.06
C LYS A 176 8.72 23.22 5.43
N LEU A 177 7.52 22.68 5.74
CA LEU A 177 6.26 23.28 5.28
C LEU A 177 5.88 24.54 6.04
N THR A 178 6.43 24.76 7.23
CA THR A 178 6.25 26.01 8.00
C THR A 178 7.08 27.17 7.52
N LYS A 179 8.08 26.93 6.64
CA LYS A 179 8.81 28.01 5.98
C LYS A 179 8.11 28.37 4.67
N PRO A 180 7.77 29.65 4.43
CA PRO A 180 7.19 30.05 3.15
C PRO A 180 8.14 29.66 2.03
N ARG A 181 7.62 28.95 1.01
CA ARG A 181 8.40 28.65 -0.19
C ARG A 181 8.85 29.96 -0.81
N PRO A 182 10.14 30.13 -1.15
CA PRO A 182 10.54 31.28 -1.95
C PRO A 182 9.71 31.23 -3.24
N ARG A 183 8.99 32.32 -3.54
CA ARG A 183 8.28 32.44 -4.81
C ARG A 183 9.29 32.25 -5.92
N ALA A 184 9.06 31.30 -6.83
CA ALA A 184 9.84 31.16 -8.04
C ALA A 184 9.79 32.53 -8.74
N LYS A 185 10.96 33.13 -9.00
CA LYS A 185 11.03 34.33 -9.82
C LYS A 185 10.46 33.96 -11.20
N PRO A 186 9.51 34.71 -11.75
CA PRO A 186 9.09 34.48 -13.12
C PRO A 186 10.32 34.62 -14.01
N GLU A 187 10.71 33.57 -14.72
CA GLU A 187 11.67 33.68 -15.82
C GLU A 187 11.04 34.60 -16.86
N LEU A 188 11.59 35.80 -16.98
CA LEU A 188 11.30 36.71 -18.08
C LEU A 188 11.59 35.96 -19.38
N ALA A 189 10.53 35.63 -20.12
CA ALA A 189 10.65 35.13 -21.47
C ALA A 189 11.53 36.12 -22.25
N LYS A 190 12.76 35.73 -22.58
CA LYS A 190 13.59 36.46 -23.54
C LYS A 190 12.96 36.27 -24.90
N SER A 191 12.18 37.28 -25.29
CA SER A 191 11.76 37.45 -26.70
C SER A 191 13.00 37.53 -27.58
N LYS A 192 13.10 36.65 -28.53
CA LYS A 192 13.82 36.88 -29.81
C LYS A 192 12.85 36.57 -30.93
#